data_072b9ba9e1ca599bbd45f730750e45f5
#
_entry.id   072b9ba9e1ca599bbd45f730750e45f5
#
_cell.length_a   1.000
_cell.length_b   1.000
_cell.length_c   1.000
_cell.angle_alpha   90.00
_cell.angle_beta   90.00
_cell.angle_gamma   90.00
#
_symmetry.space_group_name_H-M   'P 1'
#
loop_
_entity.id
_entity.type
_entity.pdbx_description
1 polymer ?
#
loop_
_entity_poly.entity_id
_entity_poly.type
_entity_poly.pdbx_seq_one_letter_code
_entity_poly.pdbx_strand_id
1 'polypeptide(L)'
;MMARRQFLGAGATLLIAPDTRAQSGLWPEWLGSYSGAVRFYRSIPLEDIYPPPEHPHVDVEDPAPFAVYFTIRAEDGAAVVWLRIDGGPMQTTYQGETLRFAPLVSGFAALIGAEARPAPRSANLIVRPDSLGTEALFNHADGSFWRRHFNARFTPAGADVIVWVFDAAGTRARTWRGSAVRDD
;
A
#
# COMPACT_ATOMS: atom_id res chain seq x y z
N MET A 1 -28.92 43.75 -54.00
CA MET A 1 -28.04 43.84 -52.81
C MET A 1 -28.44 42.71 -51.85
N MET A 2 -27.70 41.61 -51.83
CA MET A 2 -27.94 40.46 -50.94
C MET A 2 -26.94 40.50 -49.78
N ALA A 3 -27.44 40.60 -48.54
CA ALA A 3 -26.63 40.56 -47.32
C ALA A 3 -26.31 39.12 -46.97
N ARG A 4 -25.04 38.77 -46.95
CA ARG A 4 -24.53 37.50 -46.42
C ARG A 4 -24.51 37.56 -44.88
N ARG A 5 -25.33 36.74 -44.23
CA ARG A 5 -25.22 36.45 -42.79
C ARG A 5 -24.08 35.44 -42.57
N GLN A 6 -23.03 35.84 -41.86
CA GLN A 6 -22.00 34.98 -41.33
C GLN A 6 -22.50 34.31 -40.04
N PHE A 7 -22.62 32.99 -40.04
CA PHE A 7 -22.78 32.16 -38.82
C PHE A 7 -21.41 31.96 -38.21
N LEU A 8 -21.16 32.60 -37.05
CA LEU A 8 -20.09 32.29 -36.14
C LEU A 8 -20.51 31.06 -35.33
N GLY A 9 -20.02 29.89 -35.71
CA GLY A 9 -20.13 28.67 -34.88
C GLY A 9 -19.17 28.76 -33.72
N ALA A 10 -19.68 28.96 -32.51
CA ALA A 10 -18.92 28.81 -31.28
C ALA A 10 -18.67 27.30 -31.04
N GLY A 11 -17.49 26.85 -31.43
CA GLY A 11 -17.01 25.51 -31.07
C GLY A 11 -16.73 25.44 -29.57
N ALA A 12 -17.61 24.83 -28.80
CA ALA A 12 -17.33 24.46 -27.42
C ALA A 12 -16.29 23.33 -27.43
N THR A 13 -15.05 23.66 -27.15
CA THR A 13 -13.99 22.67 -26.89
C THR A 13 -14.31 22.07 -25.54
N LEU A 14 -14.89 20.87 -25.53
CA LEU A 14 -14.98 20.02 -24.34
C LEU A 14 -13.54 19.67 -23.96
N LEU A 15 -13.01 20.32 -22.92
CA LEU A 15 -11.84 19.88 -22.20
C LEU A 15 -12.23 18.58 -21.47
N ILE A 16 -12.04 17.44 -22.14
CA ILE A 16 -12.09 16.13 -21.48
C ILE A 16 -10.89 16.11 -20.53
N ALA A 17 -11.15 16.20 -19.21
CA ALA A 17 -10.11 15.98 -18.23
C ALA A 17 -9.47 14.62 -18.53
N PRO A 18 -8.12 14.54 -18.60
CA PRO A 18 -7.45 13.27 -18.85
C PRO A 18 -7.87 12.25 -17.78
N ASP A 19 -8.30 11.07 -18.22
CA ASP A 19 -8.63 9.96 -17.35
C ASP A 19 -7.41 9.64 -16.49
N THR A 20 -7.50 9.89 -15.18
CA THR A 20 -6.40 9.66 -14.22
C THR A 20 -5.94 8.21 -14.22
N ARG A 21 -6.82 7.28 -14.57
CA ARG A 21 -6.49 5.86 -14.78
C ARG A 21 -5.53 5.64 -15.95
N ALA A 22 -5.71 6.37 -17.06
CA ALA A 22 -4.84 6.27 -18.23
C ALA A 22 -3.39 6.71 -17.92
N GLN A 23 -3.21 7.57 -16.91
CA GLN A 23 -1.90 8.10 -16.53
C GLN A 23 -1.20 7.25 -15.47
N SER A 24 -1.90 6.78 -14.43
CA SER A 24 -1.29 6.03 -13.31
C SER A 24 -1.52 4.52 -13.37
N GLY A 25 -2.53 4.06 -14.12
CA GLY A 25 -2.96 2.65 -14.14
C GLY A 25 -3.70 2.19 -12.87
N LEU A 26 -3.95 3.09 -11.92
CA LEU A 26 -4.74 2.81 -10.72
C LEU A 26 -6.25 2.94 -10.99
N TRP A 27 -7.05 2.20 -10.24
CA TRP A 27 -8.50 2.32 -10.27
C TRP A 27 -8.92 3.60 -9.52
N PRO A 28 -9.70 4.51 -10.13
CA PRO A 28 -10.11 5.77 -9.48
C PRO A 28 -10.82 5.58 -8.14
N GLU A 29 -11.61 4.51 -8.01
CA GLU A 29 -12.34 4.17 -6.78
C GLU A 29 -11.42 3.79 -5.60
N TRP A 30 -10.14 3.49 -5.83
CA TRP A 30 -9.18 3.19 -4.78
C TRP A 30 -8.39 4.41 -4.31
N LEU A 31 -8.47 5.50 -5.08
CA LEU A 31 -7.78 6.73 -4.69
C LEU A 31 -8.47 7.36 -3.48
N GLY A 32 -7.70 7.70 -2.46
CA GLY A 32 -8.20 8.31 -1.24
C GLY A 32 -7.38 7.94 -0.02
N SER A 33 -7.83 8.40 1.13
CA SER A 33 -7.29 8.06 2.43
C SER A 33 -8.17 7.02 3.10
N TYR A 34 -7.54 6.16 3.90
CA TYR A 34 -8.20 5.07 4.60
C TYR A 34 -7.67 5.02 6.03
N SER A 35 -8.57 4.80 6.98
CA SER A 35 -8.24 4.61 8.38
C SER A 35 -8.97 3.41 8.98
N GLY A 36 -8.34 2.75 9.95
CA GLY A 36 -8.94 1.57 10.54
C GLY A 36 -8.12 0.97 11.67
N ALA A 37 -8.42 -0.28 11.98
CA ALA A 37 -7.75 -1.01 13.04
C ALA A 37 -7.20 -2.35 12.53
N VAL A 38 -5.99 -2.68 12.98
CA VAL A 38 -5.33 -3.95 12.71
C VAL A 38 -4.88 -4.60 14.02
N ARG A 39 -4.84 -5.92 14.03
CA ARG A 39 -4.28 -6.72 15.12
C ARG A 39 -2.88 -7.16 14.73
N PHE A 40 -2.00 -7.16 15.72
CA PHE A 40 -0.63 -7.57 15.57
C PHE A 40 -0.46 -9.03 15.96
N TYR A 41 0.28 -9.77 15.14
CA TYR A 41 0.66 -11.15 15.36
C TYR A 41 2.17 -11.28 15.21
N ARG A 42 2.81 -11.86 16.22
CA ARG A 42 4.21 -12.22 16.16
C ARG A 42 4.33 -13.71 15.88
N SER A 43 5.07 -14.07 14.85
CA SER A 43 5.45 -15.46 14.61
C SER A 43 6.52 -15.89 15.60
N ILE A 44 6.25 -16.91 16.39
CA ILE A 44 7.20 -17.53 17.32
C ILE A 44 7.64 -18.87 16.74
N PRO A 45 8.95 -19.11 16.59
CA PRO A 45 9.45 -20.45 16.27
C PRO A 45 8.99 -21.46 17.33
N LEU A 46 8.57 -22.63 16.89
CA LEU A 46 8.11 -23.70 17.77
C LEU A 46 9.22 -24.73 18.06
N GLU A 47 10.48 -24.33 17.90
CA GLU A 47 11.66 -25.19 18.11
C GLU A 47 11.72 -25.77 19.53
N ASP A 48 11.13 -25.06 20.51
CA ASP A 48 11.10 -25.46 21.92
C ASP A 48 9.87 -26.33 22.29
N ILE A 49 8.98 -26.62 21.35
CA ILE A 49 7.80 -27.45 21.60
C ILE A 49 8.05 -28.88 21.14
N TYR A 50 7.94 -29.83 22.07
CA TYR A 50 8.08 -31.25 21.76
C TYR A 50 6.73 -31.98 21.93
N PRO A 51 6.27 -32.80 20.93
CA PRO A 51 6.88 -33.05 19.62
C PRO A 51 6.79 -31.83 18.70
N PRO A 52 7.77 -31.65 17.78
CA PRO A 52 7.74 -30.53 16.86
C PRO A 52 6.46 -30.59 16.01
N PRO A 53 5.69 -29.49 15.97
CA PRO A 53 4.45 -29.47 15.20
C PRO A 53 4.74 -29.46 13.69
N GLU A 54 3.74 -29.85 12.91
CA GLU A 54 3.81 -29.81 11.44
C GLU A 54 4.05 -28.39 10.89
N HIS A 55 3.72 -27.36 11.68
CA HIS A 55 3.95 -25.94 11.35
C HIS A 55 5.04 -25.37 12.26
N PRO A 56 6.16 -24.87 11.70
CA PRO A 56 7.31 -24.40 12.47
C PRO A 56 7.10 -23.10 13.24
N HIS A 57 5.95 -22.45 13.11
CA HIS A 57 5.65 -21.16 13.74
C HIS A 57 4.20 -21.09 14.23
N VAL A 58 3.99 -20.41 15.34
CA VAL A 58 2.67 -20.01 15.85
C VAL A 58 2.58 -18.50 15.83
N ASP A 59 1.46 -17.97 15.35
CA ASP A 59 1.16 -16.55 15.44
C ASP A 59 0.54 -16.25 16.83
N VAL A 60 1.23 -15.45 17.63
CA VAL A 60 0.75 -14.95 18.92
C VAL A 60 0.17 -13.56 18.72
N GLU A 61 -1.12 -13.41 19.04
CA GLU A 61 -1.84 -12.15 18.91
C GLU A 61 -1.51 -11.22 20.07
N ASP A 62 -1.23 -9.94 19.77
CA ASP A 62 -1.24 -8.87 20.77
C ASP A 62 -2.70 -8.46 21.02
N PRO A 63 -3.16 -8.41 22.27
CA PRO A 63 -4.55 -8.07 22.59
C PRO A 63 -4.91 -6.62 22.25
N ALA A 64 -3.93 -5.71 22.16
CA ALA A 64 -4.18 -4.31 21.85
C ALA A 64 -4.30 -4.08 20.34
N PRO A 65 -5.37 -3.43 19.85
CA PRO A 65 -5.47 -3.05 18.44
C PRO A 65 -4.48 -1.93 18.11
N PHE A 66 -3.98 -1.95 16.88
CA PHE A 66 -3.19 -0.88 16.28
C PHE A 66 -4.07 -0.08 15.33
N ALA A 67 -3.87 1.23 15.24
CA ALA A 67 -4.48 2.04 14.20
C ALA A 67 -3.67 1.89 12.90
N VAL A 68 -4.36 1.72 11.78
CA VAL A 68 -3.74 1.71 10.45
C VAL A 68 -4.29 2.88 9.64
N TYR A 69 -3.40 3.56 8.95
CA TYR A 69 -3.69 4.65 8.03
C TYR A 69 -2.95 4.39 6.73
N PHE A 70 -3.62 4.55 5.60
CA PHE A 70 -2.93 4.57 4.31
C PHE A 70 -3.65 5.49 3.33
N THR A 71 -2.88 6.00 2.38
CA THR A 71 -3.41 6.83 1.29
C THR A 71 -2.88 6.34 -0.03
N ILE A 72 -3.74 6.31 -1.04
CA ILE A 72 -3.41 5.97 -2.42
C ILE A 72 -3.72 7.18 -3.29
N ARG A 73 -2.72 7.67 -4.01
CA ARG A 73 -2.86 8.85 -4.88
C ARG A 73 -2.23 8.58 -6.24
N ALA A 74 -2.74 9.30 -7.23
CA ALA A 74 -2.13 9.41 -8.55
C ALA A 74 -1.57 10.84 -8.70
N GLU A 75 -0.26 10.98 -8.89
CA GLU A 75 0.43 12.26 -9.00
C GLU A 75 1.37 12.24 -10.20
N ASP A 76 1.14 13.12 -11.18
CA ASP A 76 1.97 13.23 -12.39
C ASP A 76 2.24 11.90 -13.11
N GLY A 77 1.21 11.05 -13.19
CA GLY A 77 1.31 9.71 -13.79
C GLY A 77 1.92 8.64 -12.90
N ALA A 78 2.46 9.00 -11.74
CA ALA A 78 2.98 8.08 -10.74
C ALA A 78 1.89 7.62 -9.77
N ALA A 79 2.02 6.40 -9.25
CA ALA A 79 1.25 5.93 -8.10
C ALA A 79 1.99 6.28 -6.80
N VAL A 80 1.30 6.88 -5.85
CA VAL A 80 1.85 7.22 -4.54
C VAL A 80 1.08 6.49 -3.46
N VAL A 81 1.78 5.69 -2.66
CA VAL A 81 1.23 4.96 -1.52
C VAL A 81 1.90 5.44 -0.23
N TRP A 82 1.09 5.92 0.70
CA TRP A 82 1.50 6.24 2.05
C TRP A 82 0.91 5.23 3.02
N LEU A 83 1.70 4.77 3.99
CA LEU A 83 1.29 3.80 5.01
C LEU A 83 1.84 4.19 6.38
N ARG A 84 1.00 4.11 7.41
CA ARG A 84 1.37 4.27 8.81
C ARG A 84 0.58 3.29 9.69
N ILE A 85 1.25 2.70 10.68
CA ILE A 85 0.63 1.87 11.71
C ILE A 85 1.06 2.42 13.08
N ASP A 86 0.08 2.75 13.92
CA ASP A 86 0.28 3.34 15.23
C ASP A 86 -0.32 2.46 16.33
N GLY A 87 0.34 2.39 17.48
CA GLY A 87 -0.21 1.79 18.69
C GLY A 87 0.56 0.59 19.21
N GLY A 88 -0.04 -0.05 20.22
CA GLY A 88 0.52 -1.18 20.96
C GLY A 88 1.38 -0.79 22.15
N PRO A 89 1.47 -1.67 23.18
CA PRO A 89 2.16 -1.39 24.44
C PRO A 89 3.69 -1.25 24.27
N MET A 90 4.25 -1.69 23.16
CA MET A 90 5.70 -1.64 22.88
C MET A 90 6.10 -0.46 22.00
N GLN A 91 5.22 0.49 21.71
CA GLN A 91 5.47 1.70 20.91
C GLN A 91 6.25 1.42 19.59
N THR A 92 6.06 0.26 18.99
CA THR A 92 6.57 -0.01 17.65
C THR A 92 5.71 0.73 16.63
N THR A 93 5.72 2.05 16.74
CA THR A 93 5.13 2.92 15.74
C THR A 93 5.89 2.69 14.44
N TYR A 94 5.24 2.09 13.47
CA TYR A 94 5.73 2.11 12.11
C TYR A 94 5.59 3.55 11.62
N GLN A 95 6.70 4.29 11.62
CA GLN A 95 6.72 5.67 11.13
C GLN A 95 6.26 5.68 9.69
N GLY A 96 5.30 6.56 9.39
CA GLY A 96 4.71 6.64 8.05
C GLY A 96 5.77 6.70 6.96
N GLU A 97 5.54 5.96 5.89
CA GLU A 97 6.35 6.00 4.69
C GLU A 97 5.52 6.44 3.49
N THR A 98 6.12 7.19 2.61
CA THR A 98 5.58 7.50 1.28
C THR A 98 6.42 6.81 0.24
N LEU A 99 5.82 5.96 -0.58
CA LEU A 99 6.46 5.29 -1.71
C LEU A 99 5.85 5.81 -3.00
N ARG A 100 6.70 6.28 -3.92
CA ARG A 100 6.32 6.76 -5.24
C ARG A 100 6.77 5.76 -6.30
N PHE A 101 5.85 5.32 -7.13
CA PHE A 101 6.07 4.30 -8.14
C PHE A 101 5.93 4.86 -9.54
N ALA A 102 6.69 4.32 -10.48
CA ALA A 102 6.55 4.60 -11.91
C ALA A 102 5.12 4.28 -12.40
N PRO A 103 4.71 4.76 -13.59
CA PRO A 103 3.46 4.33 -14.20
C PRO A 103 3.37 2.80 -14.30
N LEU A 104 2.18 2.26 -14.04
CA LEU A 104 1.93 0.83 -14.05
C LEU A 104 2.06 0.24 -15.46
N VAL A 105 2.80 -0.86 -15.55
CA VAL A 105 2.88 -1.69 -16.78
C VAL A 105 2.39 -3.09 -16.39
N SER A 106 1.28 -3.51 -16.99
CA SER A 106 0.66 -4.84 -16.72
C SER A 106 0.40 -5.10 -15.22
N GLY A 107 -0.02 -4.06 -14.49
CA GLY A 107 -0.32 -4.18 -13.05
C GLY A 107 0.90 -4.16 -12.14
N PHE A 108 2.08 -3.78 -12.66
CA PHE A 108 3.33 -3.73 -11.92
C PHE A 108 4.02 -2.37 -12.10
N ALA A 109 4.62 -1.84 -11.03
CA ALA A 109 5.44 -0.64 -11.08
C ALA A 109 6.62 -0.72 -10.11
N ALA A 110 7.77 -0.18 -10.53
CA ALA A 110 8.97 -0.07 -9.71
C ALA A 110 9.00 1.25 -8.95
N LEU A 111 9.67 1.25 -7.79
CA LEU A 111 9.93 2.44 -6.99
C LEU A 111 10.76 3.47 -7.76
N ILE A 112 10.32 4.73 -7.75
CA ILE A 112 11.08 5.88 -8.30
C ILE A 112 11.41 6.93 -7.22
N GLY A 113 10.83 6.83 -6.03
CA GLY A 113 11.14 7.71 -4.90
C GLY A 113 10.51 7.20 -3.60
N ALA A 114 11.13 7.55 -2.47
CA ALA A 114 10.61 7.21 -1.15
C ALA A 114 10.93 8.31 -0.15
N GLU A 115 9.93 8.61 0.71
CA GLU A 115 10.09 9.39 1.93
C GLU A 115 9.81 8.44 3.10
N ALA A 116 10.85 7.82 3.63
CA ALA A 116 10.77 6.83 4.71
C ALA A 116 12.06 6.81 5.51
N ARG A 117 11.97 6.37 6.77
CA ARG A 117 13.14 6.16 7.64
C ARG A 117 13.02 4.82 8.37
N PRO A 118 13.83 3.80 8.00
CA PRO A 118 14.82 3.82 6.91
C PRO A 118 14.15 3.87 5.53
N ALA A 119 14.84 4.41 4.54
CA ALA A 119 14.39 4.34 3.16
C ALA A 119 14.55 2.91 2.61
N PRO A 120 13.60 2.39 1.82
CA PRO A 120 13.77 1.08 1.19
C PRO A 120 14.86 1.13 0.12
N ARG A 121 15.62 0.05 0.01
CA ARG A 121 16.58 -0.17 -1.08
C ARG A 121 15.87 -0.32 -2.43
N SER A 122 14.74 -0.99 -2.41
CA SER A 122 13.86 -1.18 -3.56
C SER A 122 12.44 -1.39 -3.09
N ALA A 123 11.47 -1.07 -3.92
CA ALA A 123 10.10 -1.49 -3.72
C ALA A 123 9.39 -1.69 -5.06
N ASN A 124 8.34 -2.50 -5.03
CA ASN A 124 7.45 -2.78 -6.14
C ASN A 124 6.01 -2.52 -5.73
N LEU A 125 5.22 -2.01 -6.64
CA LEU A 125 3.77 -1.93 -6.56
C LEU A 125 3.17 -3.00 -7.44
N ILE A 126 2.21 -3.75 -6.91
CA ILE A 126 1.47 -4.81 -7.60
C ILE A 126 -0.01 -4.46 -7.50
N VAL A 127 -0.67 -4.32 -8.66
CA VAL A 127 -2.10 -4.03 -8.76
C VAL A 127 -2.80 -5.21 -9.41
N ARG A 128 -3.86 -5.68 -8.76
CA ARG A 128 -4.76 -6.75 -9.20
C ARG A 128 -6.17 -6.20 -9.32
N PRO A 129 -7.14 -6.95 -9.87
CA PRO A 129 -8.52 -6.45 -10.04
C PRO A 129 -9.22 -5.99 -8.77
N ASP A 130 -8.89 -6.56 -7.61
CA ASP A 130 -9.51 -6.30 -6.30
C ASP A 130 -8.53 -5.82 -5.22
N SER A 131 -7.25 -5.68 -5.54
CA SER A 131 -6.24 -5.39 -4.52
C SER A 131 -5.03 -4.63 -5.05
N LEU A 132 -4.39 -3.91 -4.13
CA LEU A 132 -3.12 -3.24 -4.32
C LEU A 132 -2.14 -3.72 -3.26
N GLY A 133 -0.93 -4.06 -3.67
CA GLY A 133 0.13 -4.45 -2.75
C GLY A 133 1.44 -3.73 -3.02
N THR A 134 2.22 -3.46 -1.96
CA THR A 134 3.61 -3.03 -2.08
C THR A 134 4.53 -4.05 -1.43
N GLU A 135 5.64 -4.34 -2.09
CA GLU A 135 6.74 -5.11 -1.54
C GLU A 135 7.96 -4.20 -1.44
N ALA A 136 8.52 -4.01 -0.25
CA ALA A 136 9.66 -3.14 -0.01
C ALA A 136 10.78 -3.90 0.70
N LEU A 137 12.02 -3.70 0.23
CA LEU A 137 13.24 -4.29 0.76
C LEU A 137 14.03 -3.21 1.49
N PHE A 138 14.38 -3.47 2.75
CA PHE A 138 15.12 -2.56 3.61
C PHE A 138 16.44 -3.19 4.07
N ASN A 139 17.47 -2.38 4.26
CA ASN A 139 18.73 -2.83 4.84
C ASN A 139 18.75 -2.54 6.35
N HIS A 140 19.33 -3.46 7.12
CA HIS A 140 19.78 -3.21 8.48
C HIS A 140 21.17 -2.57 8.50
N ALA A 141 21.53 -1.99 9.64
CA ALA A 141 22.86 -1.38 9.83
C ALA A 141 24.01 -2.42 9.75
N ASP A 142 23.74 -3.68 10.02
CA ASP A 142 24.70 -4.80 9.94
C ASP A 142 24.83 -5.39 8.53
N GLY A 143 24.14 -4.80 7.54
CA GLY A 143 24.15 -5.24 6.14
C GLY A 143 23.15 -6.36 5.82
N SER A 144 22.47 -6.92 6.82
CA SER A 144 21.35 -7.82 6.56
C SER A 144 20.14 -7.04 5.99
N PHE A 145 19.13 -7.74 5.53
CA PHE A 145 17.93 -7.11 4.98
C PHE A 145 16.67 -7.72 5.57
N TRP A 146 15.57 -6.95 5.50
CA TRP A 146 14.23 -7.40 5.79
C TRP A 146 13.25 -6.93 4.71
N ARG A 147 12.15 -7.62 4.55
CA ARG A 147 11.12 -7.28 3.57
C ARG A 147 9.83 -6.96 4.27
N ARG A 148 9.11 -5.99 3.74
CA ARG A 148 7.75 -5.70 4.14
C ARG A 148 6.84 -5.83 2.93
N HIS A 149 5.73 -6.54 3.14
CA HIS A 149 4.61 -6.59 2.21
C HIS A 149 3.44 -5.87 2.85
N PHE A 150 2.86 -4.94 2.15
CA PHE A 150 1.56 -4.35 2.44
C PHE A 150 0.59 -4.79 1.37
N ASN A 151 -0.63 -5.16 1.74
CA ASN A 151 -1.70 -5.47 0.82
C ASN A 151 -3.01 -4.88 1.33
N ALA A 152 -3.74 -4.19 0.46
CA ALA A 152 -5.10 -3.71 0.66
C ALA A 152 -5.99 -4.39 -0.38
N ARG A 153 -6.95 -5.20 0.08
CA ARG A 153 -7.99 -5.78 -0.75
C ARG A 153 -9.26 -4.95 -0.60
N PHE A 154 -9.69 -4.34 -1.69
CA PHE A 154 -10.81 -3.40 -1.69
C PHE A 154 -12.15 -4.11 -1.67
N THR A 155 -13.07 -3.59 -0.86
CA THR A 155 -14.45 -4.03 -0.71
C THR A 155 -15.38 -2.82 -0.81
N PRO A 156 -16.69 -3.02 -0.98
CA PRO A 156 -17.64 -1.88 -0.96
C PRO A 156 -17.64 -1.08 0.36
N ALA A 157 -17.18 -1.68 1.47
CA ALA A 157 -17.13 -1.06 2.79
C ALA A 157 -15.77 -0.41 3.12
N GLY A 158 -14.74 -0.58 2.26
CA GLY A 158 -13.39 -0.09 2.52
C GLY A 158 -12.32 -1.05 2.00
N ALA A 159 -11.39 -1.48 2.86
CA ALA A 159 -10.34 -2.42 2.49
C ALA A 159 -10.00 -3.38 3.63
N ASP A 160 -9.79 -4.65 3.31
CA ASP A 160 -9.08 -5.58 4.18
C ASP A 160 -7.59 -5.34 4.05
N VAL A 161 -6.91 -5.13 5.17
CA VAL A 161 -5.50 -4.75 5.21
C VAL A 161 -4.68 -5.86 5.84
N ILE A 162 -3.55 -6.17 5.21
CA ILE A 162 -2.56 -7.06 5.79
C ILE A 162 -1.16 -6.53 5.53
N VAL A 163 -0.32 -6.54 6.56
CA VAL A 163 1.10 -6.18 6.47
C VAL A 163 1.93 -7.33 7.03
N TRP A 164 2.88 -7.79 6.26
CA TRP A 164 3.86 -8.80 6.70
C TRP A 164 5.25 -8.20 6.72
N VAL A 165 6.03 -8.58 7.72
CA VAL A 165 7.47 -8.33 7.79
C VAL A 165 8.19 -9.67 7.83
N PHE A 166 9.15 -9.83 6.94
CA PHE A 166 10.01 -10.99 6.82
C PHE A 166 11.44 -10.59 7.20
N ASP A 167 12.11 -11.44 7.96
CA ASP A 167 13.52 -11.28 8.30
C ASP A 167 14.45 -11.63 7.12
N ALA A 168 15.76 -11.57 7.37
CA ALA A 168 16.78 -11.88 6.37
C ALA A 168 16.74 -13.35 5.89
N ALA A 169 16.27 -14.28 6.72
CA ALA A 169 16.11 -15.68 6.36
C ALA A 169 14.84 -15.94 5.53
N GLY A 170 13.99 -14.91 5.37
CA GLY A 170 12.70 -15.02 4.69
C GLY A 170 11.60 -15.60 5.58
N THR A 171 11.84 -15.68 6.89
CA THR A 171 10.85 -16.10 7.87
C THR A 171 9.90 -14.93 8.15
N ARG A 172 8.59 -15.21 8.17
CA ARG A 172 7.58 -14.22 8.54
C ARG A 172 7.68 -13.94 10.04
N ALA A 173 8.21 -12.76 10.40
CA ALA A 173 8.46 -12.39 11.78
C ALA A 173 7.27 -11.66 12.42
N ARG A 174 6.54 -10.86 11.64
CA ARG A 174 5.44 -10.00 12.12
C ARG A 174 4.33 -9.92 11.10
N THR A 175 3.08 -9.85 11.59
CA THR A 175 1.89 -9.65 10.77
C THR A 175 0.97 -8.65 11.45
N TRP A 176 0.43 -7.70 10.69
CA TRP A 176 -0.72 -6.88 11.08
C TRP A 176 -1.84 -7.19 10.10
N ARG A 177 -3.03 -7.45 10.60
CA ARG A 177 -4.21 -7.66 9.74
C ARG A 177 -5.47 -7.09 10.37
N GLY A 178 -6.34 -6.57 9.53
CA GLY A 178 -7.62 -5.98 9.93
C GLY A 178 -8.31 -5.31 8.76
N SER A 179 -9.05 -4.27 9.04
CA SER A 179 -9.80 -3.54 8.03
C SER A 179 -9.66 -2.03 8.21
N ALA A 180 -9.83 -1.31 7.12
CA ALA A 180 -9.89 0.13 7.08
C ALA A 180 -11.11 0.58 6.26
N VAL A 181 -11.70 1.70 6.63
CA VAL A 181 -12.75 2.38 5.86
C VAL A 181 -12.14 3.56 5.14
N ARG A 182 -12.75 3.95 4.02
CA ARG A 182 -12.34 5.15 3.31
C ARG A 182 -12.77 6.37 4.11
N ASP A 183 -11.86 7.30 4.28
CA ASP A 183 -12.15 8.59 4.89
C ASP A 183 -12.87 9.47 3.85
N ASP A 184 -13.96 10.14 4.25
CA ASP A 184 -14.76 11.02 3.39
C ASP A 184 -14.03 12.35 3.06
#